data_7952163db400642a038bad0409367342
#
_entry.id   7952163db400642a038bad0409367342
#
_cell.length_a   1.000
_cell.length_b   1.000
_cell.length_c   1.000
_cell.angle_alpha   90.00
_cell.angle_beta   90.00
_cell.angle_gamma   90.00
#
_symmetry.space_group_name_H-M   'P 1'
#
loop_
_entity.id
_entity.type
_entity.pdbx_description
1 polymer ?
#
loop_
_entity_poly.entity_id
_entity_poly.type
_entity_poly.pdbx_seq_one_letter_code
_entity_poly.pdbx_strand_id
1 'polypeptide(L)'
;MQNVRATQKLTDMKAIIVDATGTELTREEEDLFKSEKPAGFILFKRNCVSRKQVTDLVAAMRACVGRDDVPVLIDQEGGSVSRLKAPAWKEYPSAKTFGDLLKKSRNEAFMATQLNSLQMAQDLAEMGITVNCAPVVDVPAPDCHEFLAASRTYSNDPELVGFLGEAVCRGLLEGGVTPVIKHIPGHGRAKVDSHLALPVAEVSHSELSATDFKPFCHLAQSDMKTALWAMAAHVVYSALDPDSAASISRRITDTVVRGEIGFQGVLLADDVSMKALGGTLESRVKATIAAGMDLTMLCNAPFEDRALALSVTPKLTAAAAGRIEAAEKQRAAVKAAGTISGWKTG
;
A
#
# COMPACT_ATOMS: atom_id res chain seq x y z
N MET A 1 -9.68 -38.88 1.87
CA MET A 1 -8.30 -38.56 1.44
C MET A 1 -8.28 -37.10 1.04
N GLN A 2 -7.83 -36.21 1.94
CA GLN A 2 -7.62 -34.80 1.62
C GLN A 2 -6.37 -34.73 0.73
N ASN A 3 -6.55 -34.33 -0.54
CA ASN A 3 -5.46 -33.97 -1.42
C ASN A 3 -4.75 -32.75 -0.81
N VAL A 4 -3.66 -32.95 -0.11
CA VAL A 4 -2.72 -31.88 0.25
C VAL A 4 -2.13 -31.38 -1.06
N ARG A 5 -2.75 -30.36 -1.68
CA ARG A 5 -2.11 -29.60 -2.77
C ARG A 5 -0.81 -29.03 -2.20
N ALA A 6 0.31 -29.38 -2.81
CA ALA A 6 1.59 -28.77 -2.46
C ALA A 6 1.44 -27.25 -2.57
N THR A 7 1.58 -26.54 -1.44
CA THR A 7 1.45 -25.08 -1.41
C THR A 7 2.53 -24.47 -2.31
N GLN A 8 2.10 -23.70 -3.31
CA GLN A 8 3.00 -23.00 -4.23
C GLN A 8 3.96 -22.12 -3.45
N LYS A 9 5.27 -22.19 -3.71
CA LYS A 9 6.25 -21.31 -3.04
C LYS A 9 6.08 -19.86 -3.50
N LEU A 10 6.26 -18.88 -2.62
CA LEU A 10 6.26 -17.46 -2.98
C LEU A 10 7.29 -17.13 -4.06
N THR A 11 8.46 -17.73 -4.00
CA THR A 11 9.53 -17.56 -5.02
C THR A 11 9.16 -18.05 -6.43
N ASP A 12 8.03 -18.76 -6.58
CA ASP A 12 7.54 -19.16 -7.91
C ASP A 12 6.59 -18.12 -8.51
N MET A 13 6.16 -17.13 -7.72
CA MET A 13 5.23 -16.09 -8.15
C MET A 13 5.96 -14.91 -8.78
N LYS A 14 5.31 -14.23 -9.73
CA LYS A 14 5.81 -13.00 -10.36
C LYS A 14 5.74 -11.84 -9.37
N ALA A 15 6.77 -10.99 -9.33
CA ALA A 15 6.91 -9.86 -8.42
C ALA A 15 5.98 -8.67 -8.78
N ILE A 16 4.70 -8.93 -9.00
CA ILE A 16 3.72 -7.93 -9.45
C ILE A 16 2.37 -8.12 -8.76
N ILE A 17 1.73 -6.99 -8.48
CA ILE A 17 0.32 -6.88 -8.10
C ILE A 17 -0.47 -6.43 -9.32
N VAL A 18 -1.57 -7.09 -9.62
CA VAL A 18 -2.47 -6.75 -10.75
C VAL A 18 -3.92 -6.69 -10.30
N ASP A 19 -4.76 -6.05 -11.09
CA ASP A 19 -6.20 -6.01 -10.86
C ASP A 19 -6.97 -6.97 -11.79
N ALA A 20 -8.30 -7.05 -11.60
CA ALA A 20 -9.22 -7.68 -12.50
C ALA A 20 -10.07 -6.64 -13.24
N THR A 21 -10.57 -7.00 -14.42
CA THR A 21 -11.38 -6.12 -15.26
C THR A 21 -12.75 -5.82 -14.65
N GLY A 22 -13.40 -6.82 -14.06
CA GLY A 22 -14.77 -6.74 -13.61
C GLY A 22 -15.02 -7.27 -12.19
N THR A 23 -16.26 -7.60 -11.93
CA THR A 23 -16.74 -8.16 -10.65
C THR A 23 -16.49 -9.67 -10.52
N GLU A 24 -16.14 -10.32 -11.64
CA GLU A 24 -15.75 -11.72 -11.75
C GLU A 24 -14.55 -11.79 -12.69
N LEU A 25 -13.74 -12.85 -12.58
CA LEU A 25 -12.66 -13.10 -13.54
C LEU A 25 -13.25 -13.57 -14.88
N THR A 26 -12.71 -13.04 -15.98
CA THR A 26 -12.96 -13.63 -17.30
C THR A 26 -12.14 -14.92 -17.44
N ARG A 27 -12.50 -15.76 -18.42
CA ARG A 27 -11.75 -16.97 -18.70
C ARG A 27 -10.30 -16.68 -19.08
N GLU A 28 -10.08 -15.62 -19.87
CA GLU A 28 -8.73 -15.18 -20.26
C GLU A 28 -7.92 -14.74 -19.04
N GLU A 29 -8.54 -14.03 -18.08
CA GLU A 29 -7.89 -13.64 -16.83
C GLU A 29 -7.55 -14.84 -15.97
N GLU A 30 -8.47 -15.81 -15.85
CA GLU A 30 -8.19 -17.05 -15.12
C GLU A 30 -6.99 -17.79 -15.70
N ASP A 31 -6.96 -17.98 -17.02
CA ASP A 31 -5.88 -18.69 -17.71
C ASP A 31 -4.55 -17.94 -17.57
N LEU A 32 -4.56 -16.60 -17.70
CA LEU A 32 -3.40 -15.73 -17.50
C LEU A 32 -2.86 -15.84 -16.06
N PHE A 33 -3.72 -15.69 -15.04
CA PHE A 33 -3.29 -15.74 -13.65
C PHE A 33 -2.83 -17.13 -13.20
N LYS A 34 -3.41 -18.19 -13.76
CA LYS A 34 -2.95 -19.58 -13.54
C LYS A 34 -1.55 -19.82 -14.11
N SER A 35 -1.24 -19.24 -15.29
CA SER A 35 0.06 -19.40 -15.94
C SER A 35 1.13 -18.52 -15.31
N GLU A 36 0.85 -17.22 -15.12
CA GLU A 36 1.83 -16.21 -14.72
C GLU A 36 2.01 -16.06 -13.20
N LYS A 37 0.98 -16.39 -12.42
CA LYS A 37 1.01 -16.40 -10.94
C LYS A 37 1.49 -15.09 -10.33
N PRO A 38 0.71 -13.99 -10.42
CA PRO A 38 1.05 -12.73 -9.75
C PRO A 38 1.17 -12.93 -8.23
N ALA A 39 2.06 -12.15 -7.59
CA ALA A 39 2.26 -12.20 -6.13
C ALA A 39 1.08 -11.65 -5.34
N GLY A 40 0.16 -10.93 -5.96
CA GLY A 40 -1.03 -10.42 -5.32
C GLY A 40 -1.98 -9.74 -6.30
N PHE A 41 -3.10 -9.30 -5.76
CA PHE A 41 -4.14 -8.60 -6.52
C PHE A 41 -4.52 -7.30 -5.82
N ILE A 42 -5.09 -6.34 -6.58
CA ILE A 42 -5.65 -5.11 -6.04
C ILE A 42 -7.07 -4.90 -6.56
N LEU A 43 -7.98 -4.46 -5.68
CA LEU A 43 -9.38 -4.20 -6.00
C LEU A 43 -9.65 -2.71 -6.15
N PHE A 44 -10.43 -2.36 -7.17
CA PHE A 44 -10.96 -1.02 -7.42
C PHE A 44 -12.48 -0.99 -7.29
N LYS A 45 -13.05 0.22 -7.31
CA LYS A 45 -14.50 0.40 -7.18
C LYS A 45 -15.30 -0.48 -8.16
N ARG A 46 -14.81 -0.66 -9.40
CA ARG A 46 -15.46 -1.50 -10.42
C ARG A 46 -15.55 -2.98 -10.06
N ASN A 47 -14.65 -3.43 -9.16
CA ASN A 47 -14.61 -4.81 -8.69
C ASN A 47 -15.54 -5.06 -7.48
N CYS A 48 -16.20 -4.01 -6.95
CA CYS A 48 -16.86 -4.06 -5.64
C CYS A 48 -18.34 -3.66 -5.76
N VAL A 49 -19.25 -4.63 -5.69
CA VAL A 49 -20.70 -4.42 -5.77
C VAL A 49 -21.41 -4.89 -4.49
N SER A 50 -21.02 -6.03 -3.93
CA SER A 50 -21.55 -6.56 -2.65
C SER A 50 -20.49 -7.36 -1.91
N ARG A 51 -20.67 -7.55 -0.58
CA ARG A 51 -19.74 -8.34 0.24
C ARG A 51 -19.54 -9.74 -0.32
N LYS A 52 -20.66 -10.44 -0.64
CA LYS A 52 -20.59 -11.80 -1.19
C LYS A 52 -19.83 -11.83 -2.51
N GLN A 53 -20.13 -10.91 -3.43
CA GLN A 53 -19.46 -10.86 -4.74
C GLN A 53 -17.95 -10.62 -4.60
N VAL A 54 -17.52 -9.71 -3.71
CA VAL A 54 -16.09 -9.45 -3.46
C VAL A 54 -15.42 -10.69 -2.85
N THR A 55 -16.07 -11.37 -1.91
CA THR A 55 -15.56 -12.62 -1.33
C THR A 55 -15.36 -13.70 -2.40
N ASP A 56 -16.33 -13.87 -3.30
CA ASP A 56 -16.26 -14.84 -4.40
C ASP A 56 -15.12 -14.49 -5.38
N LEU A 57 -14.95 -13.20 -5.73
CA LEU A 57 -13.87 -12.75 -6.60
C LEU A 57 -12.49 -13.00 -5.97
N VAL A 58 -12.32 -12.67 -4.69
CA VAL A 58 -11.07 -12.92 -3.94
C VAL A 58 -10.75 -14.41 -3.90
N ALA A 59 -11.74 -15.25 -3.67
CA ALA A 59 -11.57 -16.71 -3.68
C ALA A 59 -11.14 -17.21 -5.07
N ALA A 60 -11.75 -16.69 -6.15
CA ALA A 60 -11.39 -17.05 -7.53
C ALA A 60 -9.94 -16.64 -7.86
N MET A 61 -9.52 -15.42 -7.47
CA MET A 61 -8.14 -14.93 -7.64
C MET A 61 -7.13 -15.86 -6.97
N ARG A 62 -7.37 -16.25 -5.71
CA ARG A 62 -6.50 -17.17 -4.96
C ARG A 62 -6.45 -18.56 -5.57
N ALA A 63 -7.60 -19.06 -6.03
CA ALA A 63 -7.68 -20.36 -6.69
C ALA A 63 -6.84 -20.42 -7.98
N CYS A 64 -6.77 -19.31 -8.75
CA CYS A 64 -5.94 -19.24 -9.97
C CYS A 64 -4.45 -19.41 -9.66
N VAL A 65 -3.94 -18.80 -8.61
CA VAL A 65 -2.52 -18.88 -8.25
C VAL A 65 -2.17 -20.07 -7.36
N GLY A 66 -3.20 -20.79 -6.84
CA GLY A 66 -3.02 -22.00 -6.05
C GLY A 66 -2.53 -21.75 -4.62
N ARG A 67 -2.82 -20.56 -4.06
CA ARG A 67 -2.48 -20.17 -2.68
C ARG A 67 -3.63 -19.41 -2.03
N ASP A 68 -4.05 -19.84 -0.83
CA ASP A 68 -5.14 -19.22 -0.09
C ASP A 68 -4.70 -17.92 0.63
N ASP A 69 -3.39 -17.69 0.79
CA ASP A 69 -2.77 -16.58 1.50
C ASP A 69 -2.24 -15.46 0.58
N VAL A 70 -2.54 -15.55 -0.74
CA VAL A 70 -2.15 -14.48 -1.67
C VAL A 70 -2.73 -13.15 -1.24
N PRO A 71 -1.90 -12.10 -1.12
CA PRO A 71 -2.35 -10.76 -0.74
C PRO A 71 -3.38 -10.21 -1.72
N VAL A 72 -4.46 -9.67 -1.17
CA VAL A 72 -5.42 -8.88 -1.93
C VAL A 72 -5.47 -7.49 -1.32
N LEU A 73 -5.14 -6.49 -2.13
CA LEU A 73 -4.97 -5.10 -1.77
C LEU A 73 -6.22 -4.28 -2.09
N ILE A 74 -6.40 -3.16 -1.39
CA ILE A 74 -7.40 -2.14 -1.69
C ILE A 74 -6.92 -0.77 -1.23
N ASP A 75 -7.36 0.32 -1.91
CA ASP A 75 -7.24 1.70 -1.39
C ASP A 75 -8.51 2.06 -0.62
N GLN A 76 -8.52 1.79 0.64
CA GLN A 76 -9.58 2.19 1.57
C GLN A 76 -8.99 3.13 2.63
N GLU A 77 -8.71 4.39 2.22
CA GLU A 77 -8.12 5.40 3.12
C GLU A 77 -9.17 6.01 4.05
N GLY A 78 -10.41 6.04 3.60
CA GLY A 78 -11.49 6.84 4.14
C GLY A 78 -11.66 8.16 3.38
N GLY A 79 -12.80 8.84 3.57
CA GLY A 79 -13.12 10.06 2.83
C GLY A 79 -13.20 9.85 1.32
N SER A 80 -12.50 10.70 0.56
CA SER A 80 -12.57 10.71 -0.92
C SER A 80 -11.97 9.45 -1.54
N VAL A 81 -10.90 8.91 -0.96
CA VAL A 81 -10.23 7.69 -1.44
C VAL A 81 -10.76 6.47 -0.70
N SER A 82 -11.85 5.94 -1.24
CA SER A 82 -12.52 4.73 -0.75
C SER A 82 -13.10 3.97 -1.94
N ARG A 83 -12.84 2.67 -2.02
CA ARG A 83 -13.39 1.80 -3.07
C ARG A 83 -14.73 1.21 -2.64
N LEU A 84 -14.85 0.91 -1.35
CA LEU A 84 -16.06 0.42 -0.71
C LEU A 84 -16.87 1.61 -0.18
N LYS A 85 -18.08 1.82 -0.72
CA LYS A 85 -18.93 2.98 -0.41
C LYS A 85 -20.38 2.56 -0.15
N ALA A 86 -21.13 3.46 0.50
CA ALA A 86 -22.58 3.32 0.68
C ALA A 86 -23.29 3.08 -0.66
N PRO A 87 -24.43 2.37 -0.69
CA PRO A 87 -25.11 1.77 0.46
C PRO A 87 -24.59 0.39 0.88
N ALA A 88 -23.72 -0.27 0.09
CA ALA A 88 -23.28 -1.64 0.35
C ALA A 88 -22.30 -1.74 1.53
N TRP A 89 -21.55 -0.68 1.81
CA TRP A 89 -20.58 -0.61 2.90
C TRP A 89 -20.72 0.68 3.70
N LYS A 90 -20.18 0.66 4.92
CA LYS A 90 -20.04 1.84 5.77
C LYS A 90 -19.04 2.81 5.15
N GLU A 91 -19.29 4.10 5.28
CA GLU A 91 -18.33 5.14 4.95
C GLU A 91 -17.43 5.43 6.15
N TYR A 92 -16.14 5.58 5.88
CA TYR A 92 -15.11 5.88 6.86
C TYR A 92 -14.66 7.32 6.72
N PRO A 93 -14.45 8.05 7.87
CA PRO A 93 -13.96 9.42 7.85
C PRO A 93 -12.61 9.57 7.15
N SER A 94 -12.32 10.78 6.68
CA SER A 94 -11.03 11.13 6.09
C SER A 94 -9.93 11.29 7.14
N ALA A 95 -8.66 11.22 6.73
CA ALA A 95 -7.50 11.47 7.58
C ALA A 95 -7.58 12.84 8.28
N LYS A 96 -8.04 13.87 7.56
CA LYS A 96 -8.22 15.23 8.10
C LYS A 96 -9.16 15.25 9.31
N THR A 97 -10.21 14.43 9.35
CA THR A 97 -11.13 14.34 10.47
C THR A 97 -10.41 13.98 11.76
N PHE A 98 -9.47 13.03 11.69
CA PHE A 98 -8.66 12.61 12.84
C PHE A 98 -7.58 13.65 13.16
N GLY A 99 -7.00 14.28 12.15
CA GLY A 99 -6.08 15.42 12.35
C GLY A 99 -6.73 16.58 13.07
N ASP A 100 -8.00 16.89 12.79
CA ASP A 100 -8.73 17.93 13.49
C ASP A 100 -9.00 17.59 14.97
N LEU A 101 -9.10 16.31 15.35
CA LEU A 101 -9.21 15.88 16.75
C LEU A 101 -7.96 16.18 17.57
N LEU A 102 -6.76 16.24 16.95
CA LEU A 102 -5.52 16.60 17.63
C LEU A 102 -5.59 17.97 18.33
N LYS A 103 -6.40 18.89 17.80
CA LYS A 103 -6.65 20.21 18.39
C LYS A 103 -7.35 20.14 19.75
N LYS A 104 -8.01 19.01 20.04
CA LYS A 104 -8.75 18.78 21.29
C LYS A 104 -7.93 17.92 22.24
N SER A 105 -7.51 16.74 21.79
CA SER A 105 -6.76 15.78 22.59
C SER A 105 -5.98 14.82 21.70
N ARG A 106 -4.66 14.70 21.96
CA ARG A 106 -3.80 13.73 21.24
C ARG A 106 -4.25 12.29 21.52
N ASN A 107 -4.60 11.96 22.77
CA ASN A 107 -5.02 10.62 23.13
C ASN A 107 -6.34 10.24 22.47
N GLU A 108 -7.35 11.13 22.48
CA GLU A 108 -8.62 10.88 21.81
C GLU A 108 -8.44 10.72 20.30
N ALA A 109 -7.61 11.57 19.67
CA ALA A 109 -7.31 11.46 18.25
C ALA A 109 -6.65 10.11 17.90
N PHE A 110 -5.66 9.67 18.68
CA PHE A 110 -5.00 8.38 18.50
C PHE A 110 -6.00 7.22 18.60
N MET A 111 -6.76 7.17 19.71
CA MET A 111 -7.71 6.10 19.96
C MET A 111 -8.84 6.05 18.94
N ALA A 112 -9.40 7.20 18.57
CA ALA A 112 -10.43 7.27 17.54
C ALA A 112 -9.90 6.78 16.18
N THR A 113 -8.67 7.15 15.82
CA THR A 113 -8.01 6.71 14.59
C THR A 113 -7.77 5.21 14.59
N GLN A 114 -7.25 4.65 15.69
CA GLN A 114 -6.99 3.21 15.83
C GLN A 114 -8.29 2.40 15.76
N LEU A 115 -9.33 2.80 16.49
CA LEU A 115 -10.63 2.13 16.50
C LEU A 115 -11.31 2.17 15.12
N ASN A 116 -11.26 3.32 14.43
CA ASN A 116 -11.76 3.46 13.07
C ASN A 116 -11.05 2.50 12.10
N SER A 117 -9.73 2.41 12.22
CA SER A 117 -8.91 1.55 11.36
C SER A 117 -9.09 0.07 11.67
N LEU A 118 -9.28 -0.29 12.94
CA LEU A 118 -9.65 -1.65 13.35
C LEU A 118 -10.99 -2.07 12.72
N GLN A 119 -12.01 -1.22 12.81
CA GLN A 119 -13.32 -1.53 12.22
C GLN A 119 -13.24 -1.65 10.70
N MET A 120 -12.50 -0.75 10.04
CA MET A 120 -12.23 -0.85 8.60
C MET A 120 -11.54 -2.16 8.25
N ALA A 121 -10.53 -2.57 9.01
CA ALA A 121 -9.81 -3.83 8.79
C ALA A 121 -10.71 -5.05 8.95
N GLN A 122 -11.61 -5.06 9.93
CA GLN A 122 -12.58 -6.14 10.11
C GLN A 122 -13.49 -6.27 8.89
N ASP A 123 -14.03 -5.16 8.38
CA ASP A 123 -14.85 -5.13 7.16
C ASP A 123 -14.07 -5.68 5.95
N LEU A 124 -12.79 -5.34 5.81
CA LEU A 124 -11.92 -5.82 4.72
C LEU A 124 -11.61 -7.32 4.86
N ALA A 125 -11.22 -7.74 6.05
CA ALA A 125 -10.82 -9.12 6.33
C ALA A 125 -11.96 -10.12 6.14
N GLU A 126 -13.21 -9.74 6.44
CA GLU A 126 -14.40 -10.56 6.19
C GLU A 126 -14.58 -10.95 4.72
N MET A 127 -14.10 -10.10 3.80
CA MET A 127 -14.13 -10.35 2.35
C MET A 127 -12.84 -10.99 1.82
N GLY A 128 -11.88 -11.28 2.70
CA GLY A 128 -10.59 -11.85 2.33
C GLY A 128 -9.56 -10.83 1.82
N ILE A 129 -9.84 -9.52 1.95
CA ILE A 129 -8.88 -8.46 1.63
C ILE A 129 -7.89 -8.37 2.80
N THR A 130 -6.59 -8.54 2.52
CA THR A 130 -5.55 -8.72 3.54
C THR A 130 -4.56 -7.57 3.62
N VAL A 131 -4.59 -6.63 2.66
CA VAL A 131 -3.69 -5.48 2.62
C VAL A 131 -4.49 -4.22 2.31
N ASN A 132 -4.28 -3.15 3.06
CA ASN A 132 -4.87 -1.84 2.76
C ASN A 132 -3.77 -0.81 2.43
N CYS A 133 -3.88 -0.15 1.28
CA CYS A 133 -2.97 0.92 0.85
C CYS A 133 -3.24 2.21 1.66
N ALA A 134 -3.11 2.11 2.97
CA ALA A 134 -3.23 3.14 3.99
C ALA A 134 -2.29 2.81 5.18
N PRO A 135 -1.84 3.82 5.94
CA PRO A 135 -2.14 5.25 5.88
C PRO A 135 -1.35 6.04 4.83
N VAL A 136 -1.87 7.21 4.43
CA VAL A 136 -1.09 8.27 3.81
C VAL A 136 -0.37 9.03 4.92
N VAL A 137 0.96 8.95 4.94
CA VAL A 137 1.80 9.64 5.92
C VAL A 137 2.67 10.74 5.29
N ASP A 138 2.21 11.24 4.15
CA ASP A 138 2.80 12.40 3.52
C ASP A 138 2.56 13.67 4.35
N VAL A 139 3.57 14.53 4.44
CA VAL A 139 3.49 15.83 5.12
C VAL A 139 3.27 16.92 4.08
N PRO A 140 2.06 17.52 3.99
CA PRO A 140 1.75 18.48 2.95
C PRO A 140 2.55 19.77 3.12
N ALA A 141 3.28 20.18 2.08
CA ALA A 141 3.85 21.51 1.99
C ALA A 141 2.74 22.55 1.75
N PRO A 142 2.96 23.85 2.07
CA PRO A 142 1.95 24.89 1.90
C PRO A 142 1.40 25.02 0.47
N ASP A 143 2.20 24.67 -0.53
CA ASP A 143 1.91 24.74 -1.96
C ASP A 143 1.72 23.36 -2.63
N CYS A 144 1.49 22.29 -1.82
CA CYS A 144 1.25 20.97 -2.37
C CYS A 144 -0.09 20.88 -3.13
N HIS A 145 -0.19 19.89 -4.01
CA HIS A 145 -1.39 19.69 -4.81
C HIS A 145 -2.63 19.40 -3.93
N GLU A 146 -3.77 20.02 -4.24
CA GLU A 146 -5.01 19.97 -3.47
C GLU A 146 -5.52 18.53 -3.24
N PHE A 147 -5.34 17.63 -4.20
CA PHE A 147 -5.73 16.22 -4.07
C PHE A 147 -5.13 15.54 -2.84
N LEU A 148 -3.93 15.95 -2.43
CA LEU A 148 -3.29 15.45 -1.21
C LEU A 148 -3.73 16.26 0.02
N ALA A 149 -3.68 17.59 -0.06
CA ALA A 149 -3.89 18.49 1.07
C ALA A 149 -5.33 18.50 1.59
N ALA A 150 -6.33 18.32 0.72
CA ALA A 150 -7.74 18.57 1.07
C ALA A 150 -8.28 17.65 2.16
N SER A 151 -7.95 16.34 2.13
CA SER A 151 -8.55 15.39 3.08
C SER A 151 -7.70 14.16 3.39
N ARG A 152 -6.63 13.89 2.63
CA ARG A 152 -5.86 12.65 2.73
C ARG A 152 -4.75 12.69 3.78
N THR A 153 -4.40 13.87 4.30
CA THR A 153 -3.31 14.07 5.28
C THR A 153 -3.86 14.40 6.66
N TYR A 154 -3.12 14.01 7.70
CA TYR A 154 -3.52 14.19 9.10
C TYR A 154 -3.14 15.59 9.62
N SER A 155 -1.96 16.08 9.26
CA SER A 155 -1.36 17.33 9.76
C SER A 155 -0.28 17.81 8.81
N ASN A 156 0.16 19.05 8.98
CA ASN A 156 1.41 19.59 8.41
C ASN A 156 2.60 19.45 9.38
N ASP A 157 2.39 18.92 10.57
CA ASP A 157 3.44 18.58 11.53
C ASP A 157 3.84 17.11 11.34
N PRO A 158 5.11 16.83 10.95
CA PRO A 158 5.57 15.48 10.67
C PRO A 158 5.49 14.50 11.86
N GLU A 159 5.65 14.99 13.09
CA GLU A 159 5.54 14.17 14.30
C GLU A 159 4.08 13.74 14.52
N LEU A 160 3.13 14.63 14.28
CA LEU A 160 1.70 14.32 14.38
C LEU A 160 1.22 13.39 13.26
N VAL A 161 1.79 13.52 12.06
CA VAL A 161 1.52 12.60 10.95
C VAL A 161 2.02 11.19 11.28
N GLY A 162 3.25 11.06 11.79
CA GLY A 162 3.80 9.79 12.24
C GLY A 162 2.97 9.15 13.36
N PHE A 163 2.56 9.95 14.34
CA PHE A 163 1.75 9.54 15.48
C PHE A 163 0.36 8.98 15.06
N LEU A 164 -0.37 9.66 14.20
CA LEU A 164 -1.67 9.14 13.72
C LEU A 164 -1.49 8.02 12.68
N GLY A 165 -0.42 8.06 11.87
CA GLY A 165 -0.03 6.96 11.00
C GLY A 165 0.19 5.66 11.77
N GLU A 166 0.82 5.74 12.96
CA GLU A 166 0.98 4.60 13.86
C GLU A 166 -0.37 4.06 14.36
N ALA A 167 -1.30 4.94 14.74
CA ALA A 167 -2.63 4.54 15.18
C ALA A 167 -3.37 3.75 14.07
N VAL A 168 -3.28 4.20 12.82
CA VAL A 168 -3.86 3.47 11.67
C VAL A 168 -3.22 2.10 11.51
N CYS A 169 -1.88 2.04 11.52
CA CYS A 169 -1.17 0.77 11.36
C CYS A 169 -1.55 -0.24 12.45
N ARG A 170 -1.64 0.21 13.70
CA ARG A 170 -2.09 -0.64 14.83
C ARG A 170 -3.49 -1.18 14.61
N GLY A 171 -4.45 -0.31 14.30
CA GLY A 171 -5.83 -0.72 14.07
C GLY A 171 -5.98 -1.69 12.90
N LEU A 172 -5.29 -1.45 11.78
CA LEU A 172 -5.31 -2.34 10.63
C LEU A 172 -4.75 -3.73 10.97
N LEU A 173 -3.61 -3.80 11.65
CA LEU A 173 -2.99 -5.07 12.05
C LEU A 173 -3.83 -5.84 13.06
N GLU A 174 -4.43 -5.18 14.05
CA GLU A 174 -5.34 -5.79 15.02
C GLU A 174 -6.57 -6.40 14.34
N GLY A 175 -7.10 -5.75 13.29
CA GLY A 175 -8.16 -6.29 12.45
C GLY A 175 -7.72 -7.39 11.48
N GLY A 176 -6.40 -7.63 11.36
CA GLY A 176 -5.83 -8.67 10.51
C GLY A 176 -5.58 -8.23 9.07
N VAL A 177 -5.36 -6.94 8.84
CA VAL A 177 -5.02 -6.34 7.55
C VAL A 177 -3.64 -5.68 7.62
N THR A 178 -2.79 -5.95 6.65
CA THR A 178 -1.47 -5.35 6.53
C THR A 178 -1.58 -3.89 6.04
N PRO A 179 -1.00 -2.91 6.74
CA PRO A 179 -0.96 -1.53 6.26
C PRO A 179 0.14 -1.32 5.22
N VAL A 180 -0.14 -0.45 4.23
CA VAL A 180 0.86 0.06 3.30
C VAL A 180 1.03 1.55 3.54
N ILE A 181 2.14 1.94 4.17
CA ILE A 181 2.46 3.36 4.40
C ILE A 181 2.88 4.01 3.10
N LYS A 182 2.36 5.22 2.81
CA LYS A 182 2.58 5.86 1.52
C LYS A 182 2.63 7.38 1.60
N HIS A 183 3.35 8.01 0.68
CA HIS A 183 4.13 7.47 -0.45
C HIS A 183 5.61 7.73 -0.17
N ILE A 184 6.36 6.71 0.24
CA ILE A 184 7.77 6.83 0.65
C ILE A 184 8.65 7.32 -0.51
N PRO A 185 9.59 8.27 -0.29
CA PRO A 185 10.01 8.89 0.98
C PRO A 185 9.22 10.15 1.39
N GLY A 186 8.09 10.47 0.76
CA GLY A 186 7.19 11.57 1.09
C GLY A 186 6.70 12.33 -0.14
N HIS A 187 5.41 12.30 -0.45
CA HIS A 187 4.79 12.90 -1.63
C HIS A 187 4.27 14.33 -1.38
N GLY A 188 4.43 14.84 -0.14
CA GLY A 188 3.83 16.11 0.29
C GLY A 188 4.34 17.38 -0.40
N ARG A 189 5.41 17.27 -1.22
CA ARG A 189 6.00 18.35 -2.00
C ARG A 189 5.51 18.41 -3.44
N ALA A 190 4.71 17.45 -3.90
CA ALA A 190 4.23 17.41 -5.26
C ALA A 190 3.25 18.55 -5.54
N LYS A 191 3.58 19.40 -6.51
CA LYS A 191 2.74 20.52 -6.97
C LYS A 191 1.80 20.15 -8.10
N VAL A 192 2.00 18.97 -8.69
CA VAL A 192 1.19 18.41 -9.77
C VAL A 192 0.72 17.01 -9.39
N ASP A 193 -0.42 16.62 -9.95
CA ASP A 193 -0.93 15.25 -9.80
C ASP A 193 -0.02 14.27 -10.57
N SER A 194 0.54 13.29 -9.87
CA SER A 194 1.40 12.26 -10.43
C SER A 194 0.71 11.36 -11.47
N HIS A 195 -0.64 11.35 -11.51
CA HIS A 195 -1.38 10.71 -12.58
C HIS A 195 -1.27 11.45 -13.92
N LEU A 196 -0.99 12.77 -13.91
CA LEU A 196 -0.96 13.62 -15.09
C LEU A 196 0.46 13.98 -15.56
N ALA A 197 1.38 14.22 -14.63
CA ALA A 197 2.76 14.61 -14.91
C ALA A 197 3.70 14.11 -13.82
N LEU A 198 5.00 14.00 -14.13
CA LEU A 198 6.02 13.62 -13.14
C LEU A 198 6.30 14.79 -12.19
N PRO A 199 5.92 14.67 -10.89
CA PRO A 199 6.22 15.72 -9.93
C PRO A 199 7.72 15.79 -9.64
N VAL A 200 8.23 17.01 -9.43
CA VAL A 200 9.60 17.27 -8.98
C VAL A 200 9.56 17.99 -7.64
N ALA A 201 10.24 17.45 -6.64
CA ALA A 201 10.44 18.07 -5.34
C ALA A 201 11.80 18.81 -5.35
N GLU A 202 11.76 20.15 -5.42
CA GLU A 202 12.93 21.03 -5.48
C GLU A 202 13.26 21.57 -4.09
N VAL A 203 13.63 20.68 -3.16
CA VAL A 203 14.00 21.04 -1.79
C VAL A 203 15.28 20.32 -1.38
N SER A 204 15.98 20.86 -0.38
CA SER A 204 17.23 20.27 0.09
C SER A 204 17.01 18.91 0.77
N HIS A 205 18.03 18.05 0.74
CA HIS A 205 18.02 16.79 1.48
C HIS A 205 17.77 17.01 2.98
N SER A 206 18.39 18.04 3.58
CA SER A 206 18.19 18.36 4.99
C SER A 206 16.74 18.73 5.33
N GLU A 207 16.03 19.38 4.43
CA GLU A 207 14.62 19.69 4.61
C GLU A 207 13.76 18.43 4.50
N LEU A 208 14.01 17.55 3.51
CA LEU A 208 13.34 16.26 3.39
C LEU A 208 13.53 15.39 4.65
N SER A 209 14.77 15.34 5.18
CA SER A 209 15.08 14.60 6.41
C SER A 209 14.38 15.17 7.64
N ALA A 210 14.26 16.51 7.71
CA ALA A 210 13.64 17.19 8.83
C ALA A 210 12.11 17.12 8.82
N THR A 211 11.47 16.82 7.68
CA THR A 211 10.02 16.85 7.49
C THR A 211 9.48 15.56 6.88
N ASP A 212 9.67 15.36 5.58
CA ASP A 212 9.02 14.35 4.78
C ASP A 212 9.39 12.91 5.20
N PHE A 213 10.66 12.67 5.61
CA PHE A 213 11.11 11.34 6.05
C PHE A 213 10.68 10.99 7.48
N LYS A 214 10.39 11.97 8.33
CA LYS A 214 10.09 11.78 9.75
C LYS A 214 8.97 10.79 10.04
N PRO A 215 7.79 10.86 9.41
CA PRO A 215 6.72 9.89 9.65
C PRO A 215 7.13 8.46 9.29
N PHE A 216 7.89 8.31 8.19
CA PHE A 216 8.39 7.00 7.76
C PHE A 216 9.46 6.46 8.71
N CYS A 217 10.38 7.31 9.20
CA CYS A 217 11.37 6.95 10.23
C CYS A 217 10.69 6.48 11.52
N HIS A 218 9.65 7.20 11.97
CA HIS A 218 8.87 6.82 13.14
C HIS A 218 8.28 5.41 12.99
N LEU A 219 7.64 5.13 11.88
CA LEU A 219 7.01 3.84 11.61
C LEU A 219 8.05 2.72 11.38
N ALA A 220 9.16 3.02 10.71
CA ALA A 220 10.26 2.08 10.49
C ALA A 220 10.98 1.63 11.77
N GLN A 221 10.85 2.41 12.86
CA GLN A 221 11.41 2.09 14.18
C GLN A 221 10.39 1.46 15.14
N SER A 222 9.10 1.40 14.75
CA SER A 222 8.04 0.86 15.59
C SER A 222 8.18 -0.65 15.81
N ASP A 223 7.47 -1.18 16.80
CA ASP A 223 7.34 -2.62 17.06
C ASP A 223 6.60 -3.37 15.93
N MET A 224 5.88 -2.64 15.09
CA MET A 224 5.15 -3.17 13.91
C MET A 224 6.00 -3.24 12.63
N LYS A 225 7.22 -2.70 12.62
CA LYS A 225 8.05 -2.47 11.41
C LYS A 225 8.14 -3.65 10.43
N THR A 226 8.11 -4.89 10.93
CA THR A 226 8.19 -6.08 10.10
C THR A 226 6.88 -6.35 9.35
N ALA A 227 5.72 -5.97 9.93
CA ALA A 227 4.41 -6.14 9.28
C ALA A 227 4.10 -5.06 8.25
N LEU A 228 4.83 -3.94 8.26
CA LEU A 228 4.53 -2.82 7.37
C LEU A 228 5.00 -3.08 5.94
N TRP A 229 4.14 -2.73 4.99
CA TRP A 229 4.52 -2.49 3.61
C TRP A 229 4.66 -0.99 3.38
N ALA A 230 5.42 -0.59 2.36
CA ALA A 230 5.49 0.80 1.93
C ALA A 230 5.36 0.92 0.42
N MET A 231 4.65 1.96 -0.03
CA MET A 231 4.48 2.27 -1.45
C MET A 231 5.39 3.44 -1.81
N ALA A 232 6.26 3.23 -2.82
CA ALA A 232 7.23 4.23 -3.27
C ALA A 232 6.59 5.22 -4.25
N ALA A 233 6.83 6.51 -4.03
CA ALA A 233 6.30 7.60 -4.82
C ALA A 233 6.87 7.67 -6.23
N HIS A 234 6.05 8.05 -7.22
CA HIS A 234 6.51 8.49 -8.55
C HIS A 234 6.84 10.00 -8.51
N VAL A 235 7.86 10.37 -7.73
CA VAL A 235 8.34 11.75 -7.55
C VAL A 235 9.84 11.80 -7.76
N VAL A 236 10.34 12.78 -8.50
CA VAL A 236 11.76 13.12 -8.60
C VAL A 236 12.13 14.05 -7.45
N TYR A 237 13.15 13.70 -6.70
CA TYR A 237 13.73 14.56 -5.66
C TYR A 237 15.06 15.07 -6.14
N SER A 238 15.12 16.33 -6.61
CA SER A 238 16.30 16.89 -7.27
C SER A 238 17.58 16.83 -6.43
N ALA A 239 17.45 16.92 -5.10
CA ALA A 239 18.58 16.81 -4.15
C ALA A 239 19.04 15.35 -3.90
N LEU A 240 18.27 14.35 -4.28
CA LEU A 240 18.58 12.92 -4.02
C LEU A 240 19.00 12.21 -5.32
N ASP A 241 18.14 12.27 -6.33
CA ASP A 241 18.36 11.72 -7.66
C ASP A 241 17.56 12.57 -8.66
N PRO A 242 18.23 13.51 -9.40
CA PRO A 242 17.53 14.41 -10.32
C PRO A 242 17.02 13.72 -11.58
N ASP A 243 17.51 12.52 -11.88
CA ASP A 243 17.28 11.84 -13.16
C ASP A 243 16.16 10.78 -13.06
N SER A 244 15.78 10.39 -11.84
CA SER A 244 14.86 9.26 -11.65
C SER A 244 13.85 9.53 -10.52
N ALA A 245 12.60 9.13 -10.75
CA ALA A 245 11.61 9.09 -9.67
C ALA A 245 12.00 8.06 -8.59
N ALA A 246 11.59 8.29 -7.33
CA ALA A 246 11.97 7.43 -6.21
C ALA A 246 11.63 5.95 -6.44
N SER A 247 10.49 5.66 -7.06
CA SER A 247 10.04 4.29 -7.37
C SER A 247 10.91 3.54 -8.40
N ILE A 248 11.75 4.27 -9.16
CA ILE A 248 12.67 3.70 -10.16
C ILE A 248 14.14 4.09 -9.89
N SER A 249 14.45 4.70 -8.75
CA SER A 249 15.80 5.08 -8.34
C SER A 249 16.40 4.07 -7.37
N ARG A 250 17.36 3.28 -7.82
CA ARG A 250 18.14 2.40 -6.95
C ARG A 250 18.87 3.18 -5.86
N ARG A 251 19.38 4.37 -6.24
CA ARG A 251 20.06 5.26 -5.29
C ARG A 251 19.16 5.65 -4.13
N ILE A 252 17.94 6.15 -4.41
CA ILE A 252 16.99 6.53 -3.36
C ILE A 252 16.57 5.31 -2.53
N THR A 253 16.31 4.18 -3.18
CA THR A 253 15.95 2.94 -2.47
C THR A 253 17.04 2.55 -1.46
N ASP A 254 18.30 2.48 -1.88
CA ASP A 254 19.37 1.99 -1.01
C ASP A 254 19.78 3.02 0.04
N THR A 255 19.99 4.30 -0.36
CA THR A 255 20.57 5.30 0.57
C THR A 255 19.53 5.97 1.46
N VAL A 256 18.34 6.23 0.92
CA VAL A 256 17.27 6.93 1.66
C VAL A 256 16.30 5.95 2.31
N VAL A 257 15.63 5.13 1.50
CA VAL A 257 14.55 4.27 2.04
C VAL A 257 15.09 3.19 2.96
N ARG A 258 16.09 2.41 2.49
CA ARG A 258 16.70 1.33 3.27
C ARG A 258 17.75 1.83 4.27
N GLY A 259 18.45 2.91 3.91
CA GLY A 259 19.53 3.50 4.71
C GLY A 259 19.00 4.49 5.75
N GLU A 260 18.70 5.73 5.37
CA GLU A 260 18.39 6.84 6.29
C GLU A 260 17.04 6.65 7.01
N ILE A 261 15.97 6.33 6.29
CA ILE A 261 14.66 6.03 6.89
C ILE A 261 14.70 4.71 7.64
N GLY A 262 15.52 3.76 7.17
CA GLY A 262 15.70 2.46 7.81
C GLY A 262 14.53 1.49 7.59
N PHE A 263 13.68 1.72 6.57
CA PHE A 263 12.55 0.85 6.28
C PHE A 263 13.00 -0.50 5.71
N GLN A 264 12.67 -1.61 6.41
CA GLN A 264 13.09 -2.96 6.04
C GLN A 264 11.91 -3.88 5.62
N GLY A 265 10.68 -3.38 5.64
CA GLY A 265 9.49 -4.11 5.21
C GLY A 265 9.40 -4.28 3.68
N VAL A 266 8.26 -4.77 3.20
CA VAL A 266 7.98 -4.95 1.77
C VAL A 266 7.86 -3.59 1.09
N LEU A 267 8.59 -3.40 0.00
CA LEU A 267 8.58 -2.16 -0.78
C LEU A 267 7.88 -2.39 -2.11
N LEU A 268 6.79 -1.67 -2.33
CA LEU A 268 5.93 -1.72 -3.49
C LEU A 268 6.08 -0.44 -4.31
N ALA A 269 6.25 -0.53 -5.63
CA ALA A 269 6.12 0.66 -6.47
C ALA A 269 4.66 1.09 -6.58
N ASP A 270 4.39 2.38 -6.68
CA ASP A 270 3.08 2.88 -7.11
C ASP A 270 2.75 2.41 -8.53
N ASP A 271 1.54 2.66 -9.01
CA ASP A 271 1.01 2.14 -10.27
C ASP A 271 1.87 2.54 -11.49
N VAL A 272 2.50 1.54 -12.12
CA VAL A 272 3.35 1.77 -13.30
C VAL A 272 2.58 2.11 -14.58
N SER A 273 1.23 2.09 -14.57
CA SER A 273 0.42 2.63 -15.65
C SER A 273 0.49 4.14 -15.73
N MET A 274 0.84 4.81 -14.60
CA MET A 274 0.91 6.25 -14.51
C MET A 274 1.94 6.83 -15.49
N LYS A 275 1.49 7.80 -16.30
CA LYS A 275 2.31 8.40 -17.37
C LYS A 275 3.53 9.18 -16.86
N ALA A 276 3.57 9.48 -15.56
CA ALA A 276 4.68 10.15 -14.90
C ALA A 276 6.04 9.49 -15.16
N LEU A 277 6.12 8.15 -15.23
CA LEU A 277 7.39 7.44 -15.37
C LEU A 277 8.00 7.48 -16.77
N GLY A 278 7.31 7.95 -17.80
CA GLY A 278 7.81 7.91 -19.18
C GLY A 278 8.09 6.49 -19.69
N GLY A 279 8.57 6.36 -20.93
CA GLY A 279 8.94 5.07 -21.52
C GLY A 279 7.77 4.10 -21.78
N THR A 280 8.10 2.85 -22.14
CA THR A 280 7.12 1.79 -22.37
C THR A 280 6.72 1.12 -21.05
N LEU A 281 5.56 0.44 -21.01
CA LEU A 281 5.14 -0.34 -19.85
C LEU A 281 6.20 -1.36 -19.42
N GLU A 282 6.77 -2.08 -20.37
CA GLU A 282 7.85 -3.03 -20.12
C GLU A 282 9.06 -2.38 -19.43
N SER A 283 9.49 -1.20 -19.93
CA SER A 283 10.62 -0.48 -19.34
C SER A 283 10.33 -0.01 -17.91
N ARG A 284 9.12 0.44 -17.62
CA ARG A 284 8.69 0.87 -16.28
C ARG A 284 8.67 -0.29 -15.29
N VAL A 285 8.09 -1.43 -15.68
CA VAL A 285 8.08 -2.66 -14.84
C VAL A 285 9.51 -3.10 -14.52
N LYS A 286 10.39 -3.15 -15.52
CA LYS A 286 11.79 -3.54 -15.32
C LYS A 286 12.54 -2.55 -14.44
N ALA A 287 12.30 -1.24 -14.62
CA ALA A 287 12.95 -0.18 -13.84
C ALA A 287 12.58 -0.23 -12.34
N THR A 288 11.31 -0.48 -11.99
CA THR A 288 10.91 -0.60 -10.58
C THR A 288 11.61 -1.78 -9.90
N ILE A 289 11.66 -2.93 -10.53
CA ILE A 289 12.35 -4.11 -9.98
C ILE A 289 13.87 -3.87 -9.88
N ALA A 290 14.48 -3.27 -10.91
CA ALA A 290 15.90 -2.92 -10.90
C ALA A 290 16.24 -1.88 -9.82
N ALA A 291 15.32 -0.99 -9.51
CA ALA A 291 15.43 -0.03 -8.41
C ALA A 291 15.38 -0.67 -7.02
N GLY A 292 15.06 -1.95 -6.90
CA GLY A 292 15.00 -2.66 -5.61
C GLY A 292 13.63 -2.71 -4.97
N MET A 293 12.56 -2.43 -5.72
CA MET A 293 11.21 -2.72 -5.27
C MET A 293 11.03 -4.24 -5.16
N ASP A 294 10.39 -4.68 -4.08
CA ASP A 294 10.03 -6.09 -3.89
C ASP A 294 8.89 -6.50 -4.82
N LEU A 295 8.01 -5.54 -5.10
CA LEU A 295 6.82 -5.69 -5.94
C LEU A 295 6.66 -4.46 -6.84
N THR A 296 6.22 -4.67 -8.08
CA THR A 296 5.64 -3.63 -8.92
C THR A 296 4.11 -3.74 -8.89
N MET A 297 3.41 -2.70 -9.33
CA MET A 297 1.94 -2.70 -9.37
C MET A 297 1.45 -2.14 -10.71
N LEU A 298 0.51 -2.84 -11.35
CA LEU A 298 -0.17 -2.38 -12.54
C LEU A 298 -1.68 -2.33 -12.30
N CYS A 299 -2.27 -1.15 -12.45
CA CYS A 299 -3.67 -0.89 -12.18
C CYS A 299 -4.41 -0.35 -13.40
N ASN A 300 -5.72 -0.64 -13.45
CA ASN A 300 -6.65 -0.05 -14.44
C ASN A 300 -6.21 -0.21 -15.91
N ALA A 301 -5.38 -1.21 -16.19
CA ALA A 301 -4.81 -1.46 -17.50
C ALA A 301 -5.71 -2.39 -18.36
N PRO A 302 -5.67 -2.27 -19.69
CA PRO A 302 -6.25 -3.25 -20.61
C PRO A 302 -5.66 -4.65 -20.37
N PHE A 303 -6.36 -5.69 -20.83
CA PHE A 303 -5.91 -7.07 -20.68
C PHE A 303 -4.53 -7.31 -21.31
N GLU A 304 -4.27 -6.75 -22.49
CA GLU A 304 -3.01 -6.90 -23.21
C GLU A 304 -1.83 -6.30 -22.44
N ASP A 305 -2.02 -5.15 -21.82
CA ASP A 305 -1.00 -4.50 -20.98
C ASP A 305 -0.74 -5.32 -19.71
N ARG A 306 -1.79 -5.91 -19.12
CA ARG A 306 -1.67 -6.78 -17.95
C ARG A 306 -0.92 -8.07 -18.31
N ALA A 307 -1.23 -8.68 -19.47
CA ALA A 307 -0.51 -9.84 -19.97
C ALA A 307 0.97 -9.53 -20.25
N LEU A 308 1.25 -8.38 -20.88
CA LEU A 308 2.61 -7.92 -21.12
C LEU A 308 3.36 -7.71 -19.80
N ALA A 309 2.80 -6.96 -18.85
CA ALA A 309 3.45 -6.70 -17.57
C ALA A 309 3.77 -7.99 -16.81
N LEU A 310 2.82 -8.92 -16.75
CA LEU A 310 3.02 -10.23 -16.15
C LEU A 310 4.13 -11.02 -16.84
N SER A 311 4.17 -11.03 -18.17
CA SER A 311 5.19 -11.78 -18.94
C SER A 311 6.60 -11.28 -18.68
N VAL A 312 6.82 -9.95 -18.56
CA VAL A 312 8.13 -9.32 -18.39
C VAL A 312 8.58 -9.19 -16.94
N THR A 313 7.67 -9.35 -15.98
CA THR A 313 8.01 -9.28 -14.54
C THR A 313 8.77 -10.54 -14.12
N PRO A 314 9.91 -10.44 -13.43
CA PRO A 314 10.60 -11.59 -12.89
C PRO A 314 9.82 -12.22 -11.71
N LYS A 315 10.23 -13.41 -11.32
CA LYS A 315 9.76 -14.02 -10.06
C LYS A 315 10.28 -13.25 -8.85
N LEU A 316 9.57 -13.37 -7.73
CA LEU A 316 10.01 -12.83 -6.44
C LEU A 316 11.41 -13.33 -6.09
N THR A 317 12.26 -12.41 -5.65
CA THR A 317 13.55 -12.77 -5.03
C THR A 317 13.32 -13.46 -3.69
N ALA A 318 14.30 -14.24 -3.22
CA ALA A 318 14.22 -14.84 -1.88
C ALA A 318 14.09 -13.78 -0.77
N ALA A 319 14.70 -12.61 -0.95
CA ALA A 319 14.59 -11.50 -0.01
C ALA A 319 13.17 -10.90 0.02
N ALA A 320 12.55 -10.67 -1.15
CA ALA A 320 11.18 -10.18 -1.26
C ALA A 320 10.17 -11.19 -0.65
N ALA A 321 10.31 -12.47 -1.00
CA ALA A 321 9.49 -13.54 -0.42
C ALA A 321 9.63 -13.59 1.11
N GLY A 322 10.85 -13.52 1.63
CA GLY A 322 11.10 -13.50 3.08
C GLY A 322 10.48 -12.30 3.79
N ARG A 323 10.46 -11.10 3.18
CA ARG A 323 9.77 -9.92 3.73
C ARG A 323 8.26 -10.11 3.75
N ILE A 324 7.68 -10.66 2.69
CA ILE A 324 6.23 -10.94 2.63
C ILE A 324 5.86 -11.95 3.71
N GLU A 325 6.59 -13.05 3.84
CA GLU A 325 6.35 -14.08 4.87
C GLU A 325 6.49 -13.52 6.29
N ALA A 326 7.50 -12.69 6.54
CA ALA A 326 7.71 -12.04 7.83
C ALA A 326 6.56 -11.08 8.18
N ALA A 327 6.07 -10.30 7.20
CA ALA A 327 4.94 -9.41 7.38
C ALA A 327 3.65 -10.19 7.71
N GLU A 328 3.36 -11.25 6.97
CA GLU A 328 2.22 -12.12 7.21
C GLU A 328 2.25 -12.77 8.61
N LYS A 329 3.43 -13.26 9.01
CA LYS A 329 3.63 -13.85 10.35
C LYS A 329 3.38 -12.83 11.46
N GLN A 330 3.91 -11.62 11.33
CA GLN A 330 3.70 -10.58 12.35
C GLN A 330 2.24 -10.12 12.37
N ARG A 331 1.59 -9.92 11.20
CA ARG A 331 0.16 -9.59 11.11
C ARG A 331 -0.70 -10.63 11.83
N ALA A 332 -0.45 -11.92 11.57
CA ALA A 332 -1.18 -13.00 12.23
C ALA A 332 -0.97 -13.01 13.75
N ALA A 333 0.26 -12.74 14.22
CA ALA A 333 0.57 -12.67 15.64
C ALA A 333 -0.13 -11.49 16.34
N VAL A 334 -0.15 -10.30 15.73
CA VAL A 334 -0.83 -9.12 16.27
C VAL A 334 -2.33 -9.37 16.36
N LYS A 335 -2.95 -9.90 15.29
CA LYS A 335 -4.38 -10.26 15.29
C LYS A 335 -4.72 -11.26 16.39
N ALA A 336 -3.90 -12.28 16.59
CA ALA A 336 -4.12 -13.31 17.62
C ALA A 336 -3.97 -12.78 19.03
N ALA A 337 -3.09 -11.80 19.25
CA ALA A 337 -2.86 -11.19 20.56
C ALA A 337 -4.04 -10.33 21.04
N GLY A 338 -4.85 -9.80 20.13
CA GLY A 338 -6.07 -9.02 20.43
C GLY A 338 -5.81 -7.85 21.38
N THR A 339 -5.04 -6.86 20.98
CA THR A 339 -4.44 -5.87 21.88
C THR A 339 -5.36 -4.75 22.39
N ILE A 340 -6.66 -4.81 22.15
CA ILE A 340 -7.61 -3.98 22.91
C ILE A 340 -8.04 -4.72 24.19
N SER A 341 -7.11 -5.37 24.87
CA SER A 341 -7.30 -5.92 26.23
C SER A 341 -7.03 -4.85 27.28
N GLY A 342 -7.84 -3.79 27.32
CA GLY A 342 -7.69 -2.71 28.30
C GLY A 342 -8.85 -1.76 28.38
N TRP A 343 -9.78 -1.83 27.47
CA TRP A 343 -11.00 -1.00 27.55
C TRP A 343 -12.07 -1.71 28.37
N LYS A 344 -12.01 -1.54 29.70
CA LYS A 344 -13.19 -1.66 30.55
C LYS A 344 -13.94 -0.34 30.39
N THR A 345 -15.14 -0.40 29.77
CA THR A 345 -16.13 0.67 29.84
C THR A 345 -16.37 1.02 31.30
N GLY A 346 -15.82 2.14 31.75
CA GLY A 346 -16.21 2.82 32.99
C GLY A 346 -17.27 3.85 32.65
#